data_3625ec60d0e7445250b0d6b1b78f6009
#
_entry.id   3625ec60d0e7445250b0d6b1b78f6009
#
_cell.length_a   1.000
_cell.length_b   1.000
_cell.length_c   1.000
_cell.angle_alpha   90.00
_cell.angle_beta   90.00
_cell.angle_gamma   90.00
#
_symmetry.space_group_name_H-M   'P 1'
#
loop_
_entity.id
_entity.type
_entity.pdbx_description
1 polymer ?
#
loop_
_entity_poly.entity_id
_entity_poly.type
_entity_poly.pdbx_seq_one_letter_code
_entity_poly.pdbx_strand_id
1 'polypeptide(L)'
;NTTTITGTAAQVNAVYEANTAGTITGLGTEAVTISDTSIDASALKTLDAFTTGIIDASSITTLTGLDSDKATVRGSNGIIGLPASLLKIGNDIDGEFHDDEFGSSISLSADGSVVAIGAPNNDGNGTDSGHVTIYKWENNIGTQIGGDIDGEAAYDYSGWSISLSDDGSVVAIGANGANNSGSGVVRIYKNVNNSWIKIGDDIDGEADDDYSGQSVSLSADGSVVAIGADWNDGNGND
;
A
#
# COMPACT_ATOMS: atom_id res chain seq x y z
N ASN A 1 12.22 41.66 6.38
CA ASN A 1 12.15 40.19 6.40
C ASN A 1 11.26 39.76 5.24
N THR A 2 11.83 39.10 4.25
CA THR A 2 11.06 38.45 3.19
C THR A 2 10.35 37.28 3.84
N THR A 3 9.03 37.18 3.70
CA THR A 3 8.23 36.09 4.28
C THR A 3 7.89 35.01 3.27
N THR A 4 7.95 35.35 1.98
CA THR A 4 7.66 34.43 0.88
C THR A 4 8.55 34.77 -0.32
N ILE A 5 9.04 33.74 -1.00
CA ILE A 5 9.76 33.82 -2.28
C ILE A 5 8.87 33.17 -3.34
N THR A 6 8.58 33.89 -4.43
CA THR A 6 7.75 33.37 -5.52
C THR A 6 8.51 33.40 -6.84
N GLY A 7 8.46 32.32 -7.62
CA GLY A 7 9.08 32.24 -8.94
C GLY A 7 9.12 30.82 -9.48
N THR A 8 9.79 30.64 -10.62
CA THR A 8 10.13 29.31 -11.09
C THR A 8 11.16 28.66 -10.15
N ALA A 9 11.20 27.33 -10.10
CA ALA A 9 12.18 26.61 -9.29
C ALA A 9 13.61 27.02 -9.65
N ALA A 10 13.91 27.24 -10.93
CA ALA A 10 15.23 27.71 -11.37
C ALA A 10 15.56 29.11 -10.79
N GLN A 11 14.59 30.03 -10.78
CA GLN A 11 14.79 31.37 -10.21
C GLN A 11 14.97 31.31 -8.69
N VAL A 12 14.16 30.52 -8.01
CA VAL A 12 14.22 30.35 -6.54
C VAL A 12 15.51 29.66 -6.13
N ASN A 13 15.93 28.60 -6.81
CA ASN A 13 17.20 27.94 -6.55
C ASN A 13 18.37 28.91 -6.73
N ALA A 14 18.39 29.73 -7.78
CA ALA A 14 19.46 30.73 -7.98
C ALA A 14 19.54 31.75 -6.83
N VAL A 15 18.40 32.11 -6.22
CA VAL A 15 18.37 32.99 -5.03
C VAL A 15 18.99 32.30 -3.82
N TYR A 16 18.71 31.02 -3.56
CA TYR A 16 19.31 30.29 -2.46
C TYR A 16 20.80 29.97 -2.71
N GLU A 17 21.21 29.72 -3.94
CA GLU A 17 22.62 29.59 -4.32
C GLU A 17 23.39 30.88 -4.05
N ALA A 18 22.82 32.05 -4.35
CA ALA A 18 23.38 33.36 -4.04
C ALA A 18 23.47 33.60 -2.53
N ASN A 19 22.52 33.10 -1.74
CA ASN A 19 22.59 33.12 -0.28
C ASN A 19 23.73 32.22 0.24
N THR A 20 23.88 31.01 -0.30
CA THR A 20 24.95 30.09 0.04
C THR A 20 26.31 30.68 -0.32
N ALA A 21 26.41 31.37 -1.45
CA ALA A 21 27.64 32.08 -1.88
C ALA A 21 27.93 33.37 -1.09
N GLY A 22 27.02 33.79 -0.19
CA GLY A 22 27.16 35.00 0.62
C GLY A 22 26.91 36.30 -0.12
N THR A 23 26.41 36.24 -1.37
CA THR A 23 26.05 37.43 -2.15
C THR A 23 24.77 38.10 -1.62
N ILE A 24 23.87 37.33 -1.11
CA ILE A 24 22.72 37.75 -0.29
C ILE A 24 22.74 36.94 1.00
N THR A 25 22.04 37.35 2.05
CA THR A 25 22.06 36.68 3.35
C THR A 25 20.68 36.69 4.01
N GLY A 26 20.45 35.75 4.94
CA GLY A 26 19.28 35.72 5.79
C GLY A 26 18.10 34.96 5.20
N LEU A 27 18.38 34.03 4.29
CA LEU A 27 17.40 33.08 3.75
C LEU A 27 17.54 31.70 4.40
N GLY A 28 16.49 30.86 4.32
CA GLY A 28 16.47 29.47 4.77
C GLY A 28 15.24 29.06 5.57
N THR A 29 14.32 30.02 5.86
CA THR A 29 13.08 29.75 6.61
C THR A 29 11.83 30.33 5.92
N GLU A 30 12.02 30.91 4.75
CA GLU A 30 10.96 31.55 3.98
C GLU A 30 10.03 30.50 3.36
N ALA A 31 8.73 30.81 3.34
CA ALA A 31 7.81 30.08 2.48
C ALA A 31 8.14 30.33 1.00
N VAL A 32 7.97 29.34 0.17
CA VAL A 32 8.25 29.39 -1.26
C VAL A 32 6.96 29.06 -2.03
N THR A 33 6.66 29.80 -3.09
CA THR A 33 5.58 29.46 -4.03
C THR A 33 6.18 29.24 -5.42
N ILE A 34 6.03 28.04 -5.94
CA ILE A 34 6.51 27.66 -7.28
C ILE A 34 5.47 27.99 -8.33
N SER A 35 5.89 28.68 -9.38
CA SER A 35 5.03 29.07 -10.50
C SER A 35 5.12 28.14 -11.72
N ASP A 36 6.02 27.14 -11.68
CA ASP A 36 6.12 26.16 -12.75
C ASP A 36 4.87 25.27 -12.78
N THR A 37 4.45 24.89 -14.01
CA THR A 37 3.42 23.85 -14.21
C THR A 37 4.03 22.49 -14.48
N SER A 38 5.29 22.44 -14.90
CA SER A 38 6.08 21.21 -15.08
C SER A 38 7.47 21.40 -14.51
N ILE A 39 7.93 20.48 -13.69
CA ILE A 39 9.21 20.58 -12.99
C ILE A 39 9.90 19.22 -12.91
N ASP A 40 11.24 19.22 -12.92
CA ASP A 40 12.03 18.05 -12.56
C ASP A 40 12.08 17.88 -11.04
N ALA A 41 11.84 16.67 -10.55
CA ALA A 41 11.80 16.36 -9.13
C ALA A 41 13.13 16.69 -8.41
N SER A 42 14.27 16.57 -9.11
CA SER A 42 15.58 16.93 -8.55
C SER A 42 15.69 18.42 -8.21
N ALA A 43 15.07 19.29 -9.00
CA ALA A 43 15.05 20.74 -8.74
C ALA A 43 14.21 21.08 -7.49
N LEU A 44 13.06 20.41 -7.33
CA LEU A 44 12.21 20.59 -6.17
C LEU A 44 12.84 20.02 -4.89
N LYS A 45 13.49 18.86 -4.99
CA LYS A 45 14.29 18.25 -3.92
C LYS A 45 15.45 19.14 -3.48
N THR A 46 16.14 19.78 -4.45
CA THR A 46 17.23 20.72 -4.16
C THR A 46 16.70 21.92 -3.39
N LEU A 47 15.53 22.44 -3.79
CA LEU A 47 14.89 23.55 -3.12
C LEU A 47 14.49 23.20 -1.68
N ASP A 48 13.92 22.01 -1.47
CA ASP A 48 13.54 21.52 -0.14
C ASP A 48 14.74 21.41 0.82
N ALA A 49 15.93 21.13 0.29
CA ALA A 49 17.16 21.13 1.07
C ALA A 49 17.67 22.53 1.43
N PHE A 50 17.26 23.59 0.75
CA PHE A 50 17.69 24.96 1.01
C PHE A 50 16.86 25.69 2.04
N THR A 51 15.60 25.32 2.22
CA THR A 51 14.67 26.01 3.15
C THR A 51 13.99 25.02 4.09
N THR A 52 13.75 25.45 5.32
CA THR A 52 12.83 24.79 6.26
C THR A 52 11.42 25.37 6.19
N GLY A 53 11.20 26.37 5.34
CA GLY A 53 9.87 26.92 5.05
C GLY A 53 9.05 26.00 4.16
N ILE A 54 7.75 26.22 4.14
CA ILE A 54 6.84 25.46 3.29
C ILE A 54 7.01 25.85 1.82
N ILE A 55 7.12 24.86 0.94
CA ILE A 55 7.14 25.02 -0.51
C ILE A 55 5.74 24.70 -1.05
N ASP A 56 5.04 25.70 -1.52
CA ASP A 56 3.75 25.54 -2.22
C ASP A 56 4.01 25.16 -3.69
N ALA A 57 3.67 23.94 -4.04
CA ALA A 57 3.82 23.32 -5.35
C ALA A 57 2.46 23.14 -6.07
N SER A 58 1.42 23.88 -5.66
CA SER A 58 0.05 23.70 -6.17
C SER A 58 -0.13 24.03 -7.66
N SER A 59 0.79 24.80 -8.24
CA SER A 59 0.80 25.08 -9.69
C SER A 59 1.32 23.92 -10.55
N ILE A 60 2.01 22.95 -9.94
CA ILE A 60 2.66 21.86 -10.68
C ILE A 60 1.61 20.82 -11.10
N THR A 61 1.53 20.56 -12.39
CA THR A 61 0.68 19.52 -12.99
C THR A 61 1.48 18.33 -13.53
N THR A 62 2.79 18.52 -13.71
CA THR A 62 3.68 17.49 -14.25
C THR A 62 4.99 17.44 -13.47
N LEU A 63 5.34 16.26 -12.95
CA LEU A 63 6.59 16.00 -12.25
C LEU A 63 7.43 15.03 -13.08
N THR A 64 8.60 15.49 -13.57
CA THR A 64 9.56 14.71 -14.37
C THR A 64 10.77 14.29 -13.51
N GLY A 65 11.72 13.59 -14.09
CA GLY A 65 12.97 13.19 -13.45
C GLY A 65 12.96 11.74 -12.92
N LEU A 66 13.98 11.42 -12.14
CA LEU A 66 14.17 10.07 -11.57
C LEU A 66 13.07 9.73 -10.57
N ASP A 67 12.66 8.48 -10.55
CA ASP A 67 11.59 8.02 -9.63
C ASP A 67 12.01 8.11 -8.15
N SER A 68 13.30 7.93 -7.83
CA SER A 68 13.85 8.17 -6.49
C SER A 68 13.69 9.62 -6.02
N ASP A 69 13.88 10.59 -6.92
CA ASP A 69 13.68 12.01 -6.61
C ASP A 69 12.20 12.35 -6.48
N LYS A 70 11.36 11.78 -7.36
CA LYS A 70 9.89 11.90 -7.25
C LYS A 70 9.38 11.34 -5.92
N ALA A 71 9.89 10.18 -5.49
CA ALA A 71 9.53 9.60 -4.18
C ALA A 71 9.93 10.50 -3.02
N THR A 72 11.15 11.08 -3.06
CA THR A 72 11.63 12.02 -2.04
C THR A 72 10.72 13.25 -1.94
N VAL A 73 10.37 13.86 -3.09
CA VAL A 73 9.51 15.04 -3.16
C VAL A 73 8.09 14.74 -2.63
N ARG A 74 7.55 13.57 -2.97
CA ARG A 74 6.23 13.14 -2.49
C ARG A 74 6.19 12.86 -0.99
N GLY A 75 7.29 12.37 -0.42
CA GLY A 75 7.42 12.09 1.01
C GLY A 75 7.81 13.30 1.86
N SER A 76 8.13 14.45 1.26
CA SER A 76 8.55 15.64 2.00
C SER A 76 7.36 16.32 2.69
N ASN A 77 7.49 16.56 3.99
CA ASN A 77 6.55 17.38 4.75
C ASN A 77 6.70 18.89 4.47
N GLY A 78 7.80 19.31 3.85
CA GLY A 78 8.10 20.67 3.46
C GLY A 78 7.41 21.10 2.16
N ILE A 79 6.94 20.15 1.33
CA ILE A 79 6.33 20.42 0.03
C ILE A 79 4.82 20.14 0.11
N ILE A 80 4.01 21.11 -0.22
CA ILE A 80 2.54 20.98 -0.21
C ILE A 80 1.94 21.32 -1.58
N GLY A 81 0.68 20.94 -1.78
CA GLY A 81 -0.11 21.34 -2.95
C GLY A 81 0.13 20.51 -4.21
N LEU A 82 0.99 19.48 -4.18
CA LEU A 82 1.09 18.55 -5.31
C LEU A 82 -0.26 17.84 -5.54
N PRO A 83 -0.77 17.78 -6.78
CA PRO A 83 -2.00 17.05 -7.10
C PRO A 83 -1.91 15.57 -6.67
N ALA A 84 -3.02 15.00 -6.23
CA ALA A 84 -3.08 13.60 -5.81
C ALA A 84 -2.59 12.63 -6.89
N SER A 85 -2.82 12.94 -8.17
CA SER A 85 -2.29 12.16 -9.30
C SER A 85 -0.76 12.12 -9.38
N LEU A 86 -0.08 13.15 -8.86
CA LEU A 86 1.39 13.17 -8.76
C LEU A 86 1.90 12.47 -7.49
N LEU A 87 1.01 12.15 -6.54
CA LEU A 87 1.31 11.40 -5.33
C LEU A 87 1.17 9.88 -5.54
N LYS A 88 0.64 9.45 -6.69
CA LYS A 88 0.53 8.02 -7.02
C LYS A 88 1.91 7.38 -7.11
N ILE A 89 2.10 6.28 -6.41
CA ILE A 89 3.31 5.46 -6.43
C ILE A 89 3.05 4.24 -7.31
N GLY A 90 3.89 4.05 -8.32
CA GLY A 90 3.79 2.90 -9.23
C GLY A 90 2.63 2.98 -10.23
N ASN A 91 2.43 1.88 -10.93
CA ASN A 91 1.31 1.67 -11.85
C ASN A 91 0.11 1.07 -11.10
N ASP A 92 -1.04 1.02 -11.74
CA ASP A 92 -2.17 0.23 -11.24
C ASP A 92 -1.80 -1.25 -11.24
N ILE A 93 -2.33 -1.98 -10.29
CA ILE A 93 -2.32 -3.44 -10.29
C ILE A 93 -3.72 -3.85 -10.70
N ASP A 94 -3.82 -4.43 -11.88
CA ASP A 94 -5.10 -4.90 -12.43
C ASP A 94 -5.34 -6.35 -12.03
N GLY A 95 -6.61 -6.70 -11.82
CA GLY A 95 -7.05 -8.09 -11.65
C GLY A 95 -6.97 -8.85 -12.98
N GLU A 96 -7.00 -10.17 -12.91
CA GLU A 96 -6.89 -11.04 -14.07
C GLU A 96 -8.17 -11.07 -14.90
N PHE A 97 -9.33 -11.13 -14.24
CA PHE A 97 -10.64 -11.17 -14.88
C PHE A 97 -11.63 -10.22 -14.21
N HIS A 98 -12.69 -9.89 -14.95
CA HIS A 98 -13.65 -8.84 -14.55
C HIS A 98 -14.43 -9.18 -13.28
N ASP A 99 -14.80 -10.45 -13.07
CA ASP A 99 -15.70 -10.88 -11.99
C ASP A 99 -14.96 -11.44 -10.76
N ASP A 100 -13.62 -11.42 -10.75
CA ASP A 100 -12.78 -11.96 -9.67
C ASP A 100 -12.88 -11.16 -8.36
N GLU A 101 -13.42 -9.94 -8.42
CA GLU A 101 -13.46 -8.99 -7.30
C GLU A 101 -12.08 -8.66 -6.73
N PHE A 102 -11.07 -8.59 -7.60
CA PHE A 102 -9.71 -8.24 -7.22
C PHE A 102 -9.67 -6.88 -6.51
N GLY A 103 -9.08 -6.83 -5.33
CA GLY A 103 -9.03 -5.63 -4.50
C GLY A 103 -10.18 -5.51 -3.49
N SER A 104 -11.05 -6.53 -3.38
CA SER A 104 -12.13 -6.53 -2.37
C SER A 104 -11.57 -6.53 -0.94
N SER A 105 -10.41 -7.12 -0.71
CA SER A 105 -9.64 -7.01 0.53
C SER A 105 -8.21 -6.63 0.24
N ILE A 106 -7.62 -5.76 1.07
CA ILE A 106 -6.25 -5.23 0.92
C ILE A 106 -5.61 -5.12 2.30
N SER A 107 -4.33 -5.50 2.40
CA SER A 107 -3.52 -5.29 3.60
C SER A 107 -2.11 -4.82 3.22
N LEU A 108 -1.56 -3.87 4.00
CA LEU A 108 -0.22 -3.31 3.82
C LEU A 108 0.69 -3.68 4.98
N SER A 109 1.99 -3.90 4.69
CA SER A 109 3.04 -3.88 5.72
C SER A 109 3.15 -2.50 6.37
N ALA A 110 3.73 -2.41 7.56
CA ALA A 110 3.83 -1.15 8.31
C ALA A 110 4.60 -0.05 7.57
N ASP A 111 5.58 -0.42 6.77
CA ASP A 111 6.37 0.51 5.94
C ASP A 111 5.75 0.78 4.56
N GLY A 112 4.63 0.11 4.24
CA GLY A 112 3.94 0.20 2.95
C GLY A 112 4.69 -0.45 1.78
N SER A 113 5.77 -1.20 2.04
CA SER A 113 6.55 -1.83 0.97
C SER A 113 5.96 -3.13 0.45
N VAL A 114 5.08 -3.79 1.21
CA VAL A 114 4.39 -5.03 0.81
C VAL A 114 2.88 -4.81 0.87
N VAL A 115 2.17 -5.27 -0.16
CA VAL A 115 0.72 -5.25 -0.24
C VAL A 115 0.19 -6.63 -0.59
N ALA A 116 -0.78 -7.12 0.16
CA ALA A 116 -1.58 -8.30 -0.18
C ALA A 116 -2.95 -7.85 -0.69
N ILE A 117 -3.43 -8.49 -1.74
CA ILE A 117 -4.67 -8.15 -2.45
C ILE A 117 -5.47 -9.43 -2.66
N GLY A 118 -6.72 -9.43 -2.22
CA GLY A 118 -7.63 -10.56 -2.38
C GLY A 118 -8.55 -10.42 -3.58
N ALA A 119 -8.86 -11.55 -4.17
CA ALA A 119 -9.83 -11.73 -5.26
C ALA A 119 -10.70 -12.97 -4.92
N PRO A 120 -11.70 -12.82 -4.05
CA PRO A 120 -12.43 -13.98 -3.50
C PRO A 120 -13.22 -14.77 -4.54
N ASN A 121 -13.59 -14.17 -5.66
CA ASN A 121 -14.35 -14.84 -6.73
C ASN A 121 -13.45 -15.37 -7.85
N ASN A 122 -12.12 -15.38 -7.69
CA ASN A 122 -11.23 -15.93 -8.70
C ASN A 122 -11.44 -17.45 -8.87
N ASP A 123 -11.44 -17.90 -10.13
CA ASP A 123 -11.74 -19.28 -10.52
C ASP A 123 -10.49 -20.17 -10.69
N GLY A 124 -9.31 -19.73 -10.27
CA GLY A 124 -8.02 -20.35 -10.55
C GLY A 124 -7.91 -21.81 -10.09
N ASN A 125 -8.55 -22.18 -9.00
CA ASN A 125 -8.59 -23.57 -8.47
C ASN A 125 -10.03 -24.13 -8.33
N GLY A 126 -10.99 -23.55 -9.04
CA GLY A 126 -12.40 -23.90 -9.04
C GLY A 126 -13.28 -22.66 -8.94
N THR A 127 -14.56 -22.81 -9.24
CA THR A 127 -15.53 -21.70 -9.21
C THR A 127 -15.48 -21.02 -7.85
N ASP A 128 -15.23 -19.69 -7.86
CA ASP A 128 -15.14 -18.84 -6.66
C ASP A 128 -14.21 -19.42 -5.56
N SER A 129 -13.14 -20.11 -5.97
CA SER A 129 -12.15 -20.63 -5.01
C SER A 129 -11.45 -19.47 -4.31
N GLY A 130 -11.31 -18.35 -5.01
CA GLY A 130 -10.60 -17.17 -4.58
C GLY A 130 -9.08 -17.33 -4.58
N HIS A 131 -8.38 -16.20 -4.58
CA HIS A 131 -6.94 -16.16 -4.40
C HIS A 131 -6.47 -14.89 -3.70
N VAL A 132 -5.20 -14.89 -3.28
CA VAL A 132 -4.48 -13.72 -2.79
C VAL A 132 -3.18 -13.56 -3.55
N THR A 133 -2.94 -12.38 -4.11
CA THR A 133 -1.66 -12.00 -4.70
C THR A 133 -0.93 -11.02 -3.78
N ILE A 134 0.41 -11.13 -3.71
CA ILE A 134 1.20 -10.27 -2.84
C ILE A 134 2.31 -9.62 -3.64
N TYR A 135 2.41 -8.29 -3.56
CA TYR A 135 3.39 -7.47 -4.26
C TYR A 135 4.33 -6.78 -3.30
N LYS A 136 5.58 -6.64 -3.72
CA LYS A 136 6.57 -5.80 -3.06
C LYS A 136 6.89 -4.59 -3.92
N TRP A 137 6.91 -3.43 -3.30
CA TRP A 137 7.30 -2.18 -3.94
C TRP A 137 8.75 -1.84 -3.65
N GLU A 138 9.55 -1.75 -4.70
CA GLU A 138 10.92 -1.25 -4.64
C GLU A 138 11.14 -0.25 -5.77
N ASN A 139 11.63 0.94 -5.44
CA ASN A 139 11.89 2.01 -6.43
C ASN A 139 10.68 2.34 -7.33
N ASN A 140 9.48 2.37 -6.76
CA ASN A 140 8.19 2.58 -7.45
C ASN A 140 7.79 1.48 -8.44
N ILE A 141 8.41 0.32 -8.38
CA ILE A 141 8.06 -0.86 -9.16
C ILE A 141 7.44 -1.88 -8.22
N GLY A 142 6.19 -2.24 -8.50
CA GLY A 142 5.51 -3.36 -7.85
C GLY A 142 5.93 -4.66 -8.52
N THR A 143 6.48 -5.58 -7.75
CA THR A 143 6.83 -6.92 -8.22
C THR A 143 6.11 -7.95 -7.35
N GLN A 144 5.41 -8.88 -7.97
CA GLN A 144 4.77 -9.98 -7.25
C GLN A 144 5.82 -10.83 -6.56
N ILE A 145 5.61 -11.16 -5.29
CA ILE A 145 6.46 -12.04 -4.49
C ILE A 145 5.78 -13.39 -4.29
N GLY A 146 6.43 -14.42 -4.82
CA GLY A 146 5.86 -15.76 -4.87
C GLY A 146 4.84 -15.93 -6.01
N GLY A 147 4.15 -17.06 -6.00
CA GLY A 147 2.96 -17.27 -6.81
C GLY A 147 1.70 -16.83 -6.08
N ASP A 148 0.57 -16.94 -6.74
CA ASP A 148 -0.73 -16.74 -6.13
C ASP A 148 -0.95 -17.76 -5.01
N ILE A 149 -1.69 -17.33 -4.00
CA ILE A 149 -2.14 -18.21 -2.92
C ILE A 149 -3.61 -18.50 -3.21
N ASP A 150 -3.84 -19.63 -3.90
CA ASP A 150 -5.17 -20.04 -4.31
C ASP A 150 -5.97 -20.63 -3.15
N GLY A 151 -7.29 -20.50 -3.21
CA GLY A 151 -8.21 -21.29 -2.39
C GLY A 151 -8.07 -22.77 -2.69
N GLU A 152 -8.36 -23.63 -1.72
CA GLU A 152 -8.13 -25.07 -1.85
C GLU A 152 -9.28 -25.77 -2.61
N ALA A 153 -10.48 -25.18 -2.62
CA ALA A 153 -11.67 -25.75 -3.27
C ALA A 153 -12.60 -24.68 -3.82
N ALA A 154 -13.52 -25.10 -4.70
CA ALA A 154 -14.57 -24.23 -5.21
C ALA A 154 -15.45 -23.68 -4.07
N TYR A 155 -15.82 -22.40 -4.17
CA TYR A 155 -16.61 -21.64 -3.20
C TYR A 155 -15.96 -21.43 -1.84
N ASP A 156 -14.62 -21.57 -1.75
CA ASP A 156 -13.86 -21.21 -0.54
C ASP A 156 -13.86 -19.70 -0.30
N TYR A 157 -13.91 -18.90 -1.36
CA TYR A 157 -13.77 -17.44 -1.32
C TYR A 157 -12.50 -16.99 -0.62
N SER A 158 -11.38 -17.69 -0.87
CA SER A 158 -10.06 -17.34 -0.30
C SER A 158 -9.67 -15.91 -0.65
N GLY A 159 -9.22 -15.14 0.33
CA GLY A 159 -8.97 -13.71 0.14
C GLY A 159 -10.19 -12.82 0.44
N TRP A 160 -11.26 -13.36 1.01
CA TRP A 160 -12.37 -12.55 1.52
C TRP A 160 -11.91 -11.53 2.55
N SER A 161 -11.03 -11.92 3.43
CA SER A 161 -10.34 -11.03 4.36
C SER A 161 -8.84 -11.36 4.43
N ILE A 162 -8.01 -10.34 4.62
CA ILE A 162 -6.55 -10.47 4.63
C ILE A 162 -5.95 -9.61 5.73
N SER A 163 -4.88 -10.10 6.37
CA SER A 163 -4.04 -9.30 7.24
C SER A 163 -2.57 -9.69 7.09
N LEU A 164 -1.69 -8.68 6.88
CA LEU A 164 -0.23 -8.84 6.87
C LEU A 164 0.37 -8.50 8.23
N SER A 165 1.47 -9.16 8.57
CA SER A 165 2.38 -8.70 9.63
C SER A 165 3.05 -7.38 9.26
N ASP A 166 3.57 -6.64 10.24
CA ASP A 166 4.22 -5.34 10.02
C ASP A 166 5.38 -5.40 9.01
N ASP A 167 6.13 -6.50 9.01
CA ASP A 167 7.27 -6.72 8.10
C ASP A 167 6.85 -7.34 6.74
N GLY A 168 5.56 -7.62 6.54
CA GLY A 168 5.02 -8.23 5.35
C GLY A 168 5.45 -9.68 5.11
N SER A 169 6.02 -10.36 6.13
CA SER A 169 6.54 -11.73 5.99
C SER A 169 5.51 -12.81 6.29
N VAL A 170 4.41 -12.48 6.97
CA VAL A 170 3.32 -13.39 7.33
C VAL A 170 1.99 -12.80 6.85
N VAL A 171 1.13 -13.64 6.32
CA VAL A 171 -0.23 -13.27 5.90
C VAL A 171 -1.25 -14.24 6.48
N ALA A 172 -2.34 -13.71 7.04
CA ALA A 172 -3.55 -14.44 7.36
C ALA A 172 -4.59 -14.20 6.26
N ILE A 173 -5.22 -15.26 5.79
CA ILE A 173 -6.21 -15.25 4.72
C ILE A 173 -7.48 -15.94 5.21
N GLY A 174 -8.58 -15.19 5.20
CA GLY A 174 -9.92 -15.74 5.44
C GLY A 174 -10.54 -16.28 4.16
N ALA A 175 -11.15 -17.45 4.28
CA ALA A 175 -11.90 -18.18 3.27
C ALA A 175 -13.26 -18.54 3.89
N ASN A 176 -14.16 -17.58 3.94
CA ASN A 176 -15.40 -17.67 4.74
C ASN A 176 -16.43 -18.67 4.21
N GLY A 177 -16.36 -19.07 2.92
CA GLY A 177 -17.21 -20.11 2.32
C GLY A 177 -16.64 -21.51 2.40
N ALA A 178 -15.41 -21.68 2.92
CA ALA A 178 -14.72 -22.97 2.92
C ALA A 178 -15.48 -24.09 3.66
N ASN A 179 -15.07 -25.32 3.36
CA ASN A 179 -15.63 -26.56 3.89
C ASN A 179 -17.04 -26.94 3.36
N ASN A 180 -17.50 -26.38 2.24
CA ASN A 180 -18.79 -26.67 1.61
C ASN A 180 -20.03 -26.49 2.50
N SER A 181 -19.86 -26.08 3.74
CA SER A 181 -20.92 -25.85 4.71
C SER A 181 -20.98 -24.40 5.20
N GLY A 182 -20.05 -23.55 4.69
CA GLY A 182 -19.95 -22.18 5.17
C GLY A 182 -19.38 -22.06 6.59
N SER A 183 -18.77 -23.12 7.15
CA SER A 183 -18.11 -22.99 8.45
C SER A 183 -16.96 -21.98 8.40
N GLY A 184 -16.35 -21.84 7.23
CA GLY A 184 -15.24 -20.92 6.98
C GLY A 184 -13.91 -21.42 7.56
N VAL A 185 -12.82 -20.87 7.04
CA VAL A 185 -11.44 -21.27 7.38
C VAL A 185 -10.55 -20.04 7.38
N VAL A 186 -9.55 -20.02 8.26
CA VAL A 186 -8.42 -19.09 8.16
C VAL A 186 -7.13 -19.87 7.99
N ARG A 187 -6.32 -19.47 7.01
CA ARG A 187 -5.02 -20.06 6.69
C ARG A 187 -3.93 -19.02 6.85
N ILE A 188 -2.81 -19.44 7.45
CA ILE A 188 -1.65 -18.58 7.69
C ILE A 188 -0.51 -19.01 6.79
N TYR A 189 0.08 -18.04 6.08
CA TYR A 189 1.24 -18.30 5.22
C TYR A 189 2.41 -17.42 5.62
N LYS A 190 3.62 -17.96 5.44
CA LYS A 190 4.88 -17.26 5.66
C LYS A 190 5.69 -17.22 4.39
N ASN A 191 6.26 -16.07 4.08
CA ASN A 191 7.20 -15.93 2.99
C ASN A 191 8.55 -16.55 3.35
N VAL A 192 8.99 -17.53 2.57
CA VAL A 192 10.29 -18.19 2.69
C VAL A 192 10.93 -18.17 1.31
N ASN A 193 11.98 -17.38 1.13
CA ASN A 193 12.71 -17.26 -0.14
C ASN A 193 11.79 -16.96 -1.35
N ASN A 194 10.90 -15.98 -1.23
CA ASN A 194 9.92 -15.61 -2.23
C ASN A 194 8.88 -16.71 -2.56
N SER A 195 8.59 -17.59 -1.63
CA SER A 195 7.50 -18.56 -1.72
C SER A 195 6.63 -18.46 -0.49
N TRP A 196 5.32 -18.48 -0.67
CA TRP A 196 4.35 -18.49 0.43
C TRP A 196 4.11 -19.92 0.88
N ILE A 197 4.50 -20.24 2.08
CA ILE A 197 4.37 -21.57 2.67
C ILE A 197 3.34 -21.52 3.79
N LYS A 198 2.31 -22.38 3.72
CA LYS A 198 1.33 -22.50 4.79
C LYS A 198 2.02 -22.96 6.07
N ILE A 199 1.74 -22.27 7.18
CA ILE A 199 2.27 -22.60 8.50
C ILE A 199 1.13 -23.00 9.43
N GLY A 200 1.29 -24.17 10.07
CA GLY A 200 0.24 -24.75 10.89
C GLY A 200 -0.86 -25.45 10.08
N ASP A 201 -1.86 -25.91 10.80
CA ASP A 201 -3.08 -26.49 10.24
C ASP A 201 -4.09 -25.37 9.91
N ASP A 202 -5.15 -25.70 9.17
CA ASP A 202 -6.28 -24.83 8.95
C ASP A 202 -6.95 -24.48 10.29
N ILE A 203 -7.42 -23.24 10.40
CA ILE A 203 -8.19 -22.79 11.56
C ILE A 203 -9.65 -22.77 11.11
N ASP A 204 -10.34 -23.87 11.34
CA ASP A 204 -11.72 -24.09 10.91
C ASP A 204 -12.73 -23.35 11.80
N GLY A 205 -13.86 -22.94 11.24
CA GLY A 205 -15.05 -22.54 12.01
C GLY A 205 -15.62 -23.72 12.81
N GLU A 206 -16.29 -23.41 13.90
CA GLU A 206 -16.80 -24.41 14.86
C GLU A 206 -18.03 -25.18 14.33
N ALA A 207 -18.86 -24.52 13.53
CA ALA A 207 -20.08 -25.10 12.98
C ALA A 207 -20.36 -24.64 11.55
N ASP A 208 -21.32 -25.28 10.90
CA ASP A 208 -21.84 -24.90 9.59
C ASP A 208 -22.45 -23.50 9.67
N ASP A 209 -22.28 -22.72 8.60
CA ASP A 209 -22.76 -21.32 8.46
C ASP A 209 -22.15 -20.30 9.43
N ASP A 210 -21.07 -20.62 10.16
CA ASP A 210 -20.37 -19.67 11.04
C ASP A 210 -19.62 -18.57 10.28
N TYR A 211 -19.25 -18.83 9.02
CA TYR A 211 -18.44 -17.94 8.17
C TYR A 211 -17.14 -17.46 8.84
N SER A 212 -16.46 -18.36 9.54
CA SER A 212 -15.14 -18.08 10.15
C SER A 212 -14.18 -17.53 9.11
N GLY A 213 -13.43 -16.48 9.45
CA GLY A 213 -12.60 -15.77 8.47
C GLY A 213 -13.31 -14.64 7.73
N GLN A 214 -14.55 -14.28 8.12
CA GLN A 214 -15.23 -13.07 7.66
C GLN A 214 -14.36 -11.82 7.89
N SER A 215 -13.61 -11.80 8.97
CA SER A 215 -12.57 -10.82 9.22
C SER A 215 -11.36 -11.47 9.90
N VAL A 216 -10.16 -10.99 9.58
CA VAL A 216 -8.91 -11.44 10.20
C VAL A 216 -8.04 -10.25 10.58
N SER A 217 -7.26 -10.40 11.64
CA SER A 217 -6.27 -9.41 12.06
C SER A 217 -5.06 -10.11 12.67
N LEU A 218 -3.86 -9.83 12.13
CA LEU A 218 -2.58 -10.30 12.67
C LEU A 218 -1.97 -9.29 13.63
N SER A 219 -1.26 -9.79 14.63
CA SER A 219 -0.31 -8.97 15.40
C SER A 219 0.86 -8.52 14.52
N ALA A 220 1.54 -7.44 14.94
CA ALA A 220 2.67 -6.85 14.24
C ALA A 220 3.76 -7.87 13.83
N ASP A 221 4.06 -8.83 14.70
CA ASP A 221 5.05 -9.88 14.50
C ASP A 221 4.49 -11.14 13.81
N GLY A 222 3.20 -11.14 13.45
CA GLY A 222 2.52 -12.28 12.83
C GLY A 222 2.33 -13.50 13.74
N SER A 223 2.56 -13.38 15.06
CA SER A 223 2.50 -14.51 16.01
C SER A 223 1.11 -14.79 16.56
N VAL A 224 0.18 -13.84 16.45
CA VAL A 224 -1.19 -13.93 16.94
C VAL A 224 -2.16 -13.52 15.84
N VAL A 225 -3.23 -14.29 15.65
CA VAL A 225 -4.33 -13.96 14.76
C VAL A 225 -5.63 -13.82 15.56
N ALA A 226 -6.41 -12.79 15.27
CA ALA A 226 -7.81 -12.66 15.68
C ALA A 226 -8.69 -12.95 14.47
N ILE A 227 -9.74 -13.74 14.66
CA ILE A 227 -10.66 -14.20 13.63
C ILE A 227 -12.08 -13.86 14.03
N GLY A 228 -12.84 -13.29 13.10
CA GLY A 228 -14.25 -13.03 13.26
C GLY A 228 -15.10 -14.01 12.46
N ALA A 229 -16.18 -14.46 13.08
CA ALA A 229 -17.24 -15.32 12.55
C ALA A 229 -18.56 -14.67 12.97
N ASP A 230 -19.16 -13.87 12.08
CA ASP A 230 -20.26 -12.98 12.43
C ASP A 230 -21.62 -13.68 12.49
N TRP A 231 -21.68 -14.91 12.02
CA TRP A 231 -22.87 -15.79 12.10
C TRP A 231 -22.67 -16.94 13.11
N ASN A 232 -21.59 -16.90 13.91
CA ASN A 232 -21.38 -17.94 14.92
C ASN A 232 -22.49 -17.92 15.98
N ASP A 233 -23.27 -18.99 16.03
CA ASP A 233 -24.41 -19.17 16.93
C ASP A 233 -24.07 -20.01 18.18
N GLY A 234 -22.80 -20.04 18.59
CA GLY A 234 -22.23 -20.87 19.67
C GLY A 234 -23.01 -20.98 21.00
N ASN A 235 -24.08 -20.22 21.15
CA ASN A 235 -24.98 -20.26 22.31
C ASN A 235 -26.46 -20.45 21.94
N GLY A 236 -26.78 -20.87 20.74
CA GLY A 236 -28.15 -21.13 20.27
C GLY A 236 -28.47 -20.50 18.93
N ASN A 237 -29.47 -21.00 18.24
CA ASN A 237 -29.92 -20.45 16.95
C ASN A 237 -30.44 -19.03 17.16
N ASP A 238 -30.18 -18.15 16.20
CA ASP A 238 -30.75 -16.81 16.08
C ASP A 238 -32.28 -16.80 16.10
#